data_f1469fb4843d092e86b6e3af01711008
#
_entry.id   f1469fb4843d092e86b6e3af01711008
#
_cell.length_a   1.000
_cell.length_b   1.000
_cell.length_c   1.000
_cell.angle_alpha   90.00
_cell.angle_beta   90.00
_cell.angle_gamma   90.00
#
_symmetry.space_group_name_H-M   'P 1'
#
loop_
_entity.id
_entity.type
_entity.pdbx_description
1 polymer ?
#
loop_
_entity_poly.entity_id
_entity_poly.type
_entity_poly.pdbx_seq_one_letter_code
_entity_poly.pdbx_strand_id
1 'polypeptide(L)'
;MTAAPSPFQLTREHVLRALRLVEREGRRLPPSTVYELLYRGRRYPPRAVAELAYRLALADAQARWPHPAGQPTNALLEALDFTIVAKRPMLTAGQPHDQEQAAEQAAENLYTGSPRPAAPAVSAVAEAAGSYASPAPAYALADALREVFVSEPALSAALAGLRRRKALLLQGPPGTGKTFLARRLAWLLQGSQDERRTELVQFHPSYGYEDFLLGFRPGPDGQFQLVPGVLPLLCQRAAQDPDHPYFLLIEELNRGNVARIFGELLLLLEPDKRGPAHAMRLPYAPPEAPRFFVPANLYVIGTLNLADRSLAPLDYALRRRFAFVGLGPQFGEPLQQQLRTAGVPTPLLAELAKRMVALNHVIAADPELGPDFEVGHSYFCAPPLVPTEAGEWLRLIFEQEIGPLLADYWREQPERAAAQLQRLVAGVG
;
A
#
# COMPACT_ATOMS: atom_id res chain seq x y z
N MET A 1 -48.10 -32.24 -15.73
CA MET A 1 -47.03 -31.27 -16.03
C MET A 1 -46.48 -30.76 -14.69
N THR A 2 -45.46 -31.39 -14.17
CA THR A 2 -44.81 -31.00 -12.94
C THR A 2 -43.80 -29.89 -13.26
N ALA A 3 -44.00 -28.70 -12.68
CA ALA A 3 -43.10 -27.58 -12.83
C ALA A 3 -41.69 -27.97 -12.33
N ALA A 4 -40.66 -27.70 -13.13
CA ALA A 4 -39.26 -27.87 -12.71
C ALA A 4 -39.00 -26.98 -11.49
N PRO A 5 -38.30 -27.47 -10.46
CA PRO A 5 -37.98 -26.66 -9.29
C PRO A 5 -37.07 -25.47 -9.70
N SER A 6 -37.43 -24.27 -9.24
CA SER A 6 -36.61 -23.08 -9.44
C SER A 6 -35.16 -23.35 -8.99
N PRO A 7 -34.13 -22.92 -9.72
CA PRO A 7 -32.73 -23.14 -9.32
C PRO A 7 -32.49 -22.46 -7.98
N PHE A 8 -32.07 -23.24 -7.00
CA PHE A 8 -31.70 -22.73 -5.66
C PHE A 8 -30.57 -21.71 -5.79
N GLN A 9 -30.78 -20.49 -5.32
CA GLN A 9 -29.79 -19.45 -5.32
C GLN A 9 -29.00 -19.45 -4.00
N LEU A 10 -27.67 -19.58 -4.11
CA LEU A 10 -26.76 -19.45 -2.98
C LEU A 10 -26.79 -18.00 -2.47
N THR A 11 -26.84 -17.82 -1.15
CA THR A 11 -26.80 -16.50 -0.51
C THR A 11 -25.49 -16.29 0.25
N ARG A 12 -25.16 -15.03 0.55
CA ARG A 12 -23.99 -14.67 1.39
C ARG A 12 -24.01 -15.42 2.73
N GLU A 13 -25.15 -15.55 3.37
CA GLU A 13 -25.30 -16.22 4.65
C GLU A 13 -24.96 -17.71 4.60
N HIS A 14 -25.34 -18.39 3.51
CA HIS A 14 -24.98 -19.79 3.29
C HIS A 14 -23.47 -19.97 3.22
N VAL A 15 -22.75 -19.08 2.52
CA VAL A 15 -21.30 -19.12 2.40
C VAL A 15 -20.63 -18.81 3.74
N LEU A 16 -21.13 -17.82 4.50
CA LEU A 16 -20.63 -17.50 5.84
C LEU A 16 -20.81 -18.67 6.81
N ARG A 17 -21.92 -19.39 6.71
CA ARG A 17 -22.20 -20.58 7.53
C ARG A 17 -21.19 -21.69 7.22
N ALA A 18 -20.87 -21.91 5.96
CA ALA A 18 -19.87 -22.89 5.53
C ALA A 18 -18.46 -22.53 6.06
N LEU A 19 -18.06 -21.27 5.92
CA LEU A 19 -16.75 -20.77 6.40
C LEU A 19 -16.61 -20.91 7.92
N ARG A 20 -17.65 -20.55 8.70
CA ARG A 20 -17.67 -20.74 10.15
C ARG A 20 -17.57 -22.21 10.55
N LEU A 21 -18.21 -23.12 9.80
CA LEU A 21 -18.13 -24.56 10.04
C LEU A 21 -16.71 -25.07 9.83
N VAL A 22 -16.06 -24.66 8.73
CA VAL A 22 -14.67 -25.01 8.42
C VAL A 22 -13.72 -24.54 9.51
N GLU A 23 -13.91 -23.30 10.00
CA GLU A 23 -13.10 -22.74 11.08
C GLU A 23 -13.29 -23.49 12.39
N ARG A 24 -14.53 -23.77 12.78
CA ARG A 24 -14.88 -24.43 14.03
C ARG A 24 -14.41 -25.88 14.11
N GLU A 25 -14.52 -26.62 13.00
CA GLU A 25 -14.21 -28.05 12.94
C GLU A 25 -12.75 -28.32 12.52
N GLY A 26 -11.98 -27.30 12.14
CA GLY A 26 -10.64 -27.46 11.59
C GLY A 26 -10.63 -28.28 10.28
N ARG A 27 -11.73 -28.28 9.55
CA ARG A 27 -11.93 -29.13 8.37
C ARG A 27 -11.00 -28.72 7.23
N ARG A 28 -10.22 -29.67 6.73
CA ARG A 28 -9.41 -29.46 5.52
C ARG A 28 -10.27 -29.58 4.29
N LEU A 29 -10.36 -28.49 3.52
CA LEU A 29 -10.98 -28.48 2.21
C LEU A 29 -9.97 -28.88 1.13
N PRO A 30 -10.42 -29.53 0.02
CA PRO A 30 -9.55 -29.84 -1.10
C PRO A 30 -8.94 -28.54 -1.65
N PRO A 31 -7.60 -28.48 -1.89
CA PRO A 31 -6.91 -27.26 -2.29
C PRO A 31 -7.38 -26.77 -3.67
N SER A 32 -7.41 -25.48 -3.87
CA SER A 32 -7.60 -24.88 -5.18
C SER A 32 -6.26 -24.71 -5.90
N THR A 33 -6.26 -24.72 -7.22
CA THR A 33 -5.05 -24.59 -8.03
C THR A 33 -4.77 -23.14 -8.43
N VAL A 34 -5.79 -22.32 -8.68
CA VAL A 34 -5.65 -21.00 -9.32
C VAL A 34 -6.17 -19.85 -8.46
N TYR A 35 -7.31 -20.03 -7.77
CA TYR A 35 -7.97 -18.95 -7.03
C TYR A 35 -8.18 -19.29 -5.56
N GLU A 36 -8.20 -18.27 -4.70
CA GLU A 36 -8.48 -18.37 -3.27
C GLU A 36 -9.50 -17.31 -2.84
N LEU A 37 -10.44 -17.69 -2.00
CA LEU A 37 -11.39 -16.81 -1.33
C LEU A 37 -10.77 -16.28 -0.05
N LEU A 38 -10.71 -14.96 0.10
CA LEU A 38 -10.23 -14.30 1.32
C LEU A 38 -11.37 -14.06 2.30
N TYR A 39 -11.23 -14.55 3.53
CA TYR A 39 -12.16 -14.28 4.61
C TYR A 39 -11.42 -14.18 5.94
N ARG A 40 -11.56 -13.05 6.65
CA ARG A 40 -10.91 -12.77 7.94
C ARG A 40 -9.38 -13.04 7.95
N GLY A 41 -8.70 -12.62 6.88
CA GLY A 41 -7.26 -12.82 6.75
C GLY A 41 -6.81 -14.24 6.40
N ARG A 42 -7.75 -15.20 6.25
CA ARG A 42 -7.49 -16.59 5.84
C ARG A 42 -7.90 -16.82 4.40
N ARG A 43 -7.27 -17.82 3.79
CA ARG A 43 -7.46 -18.20 2.39
C ARG A 43 -8.16 -19.55 2.29
N TYR A 44 -9.20 -19.63 1.47
CA TYR A 44 -10.02 -20.81 1.29
C TYR A 44 -10.20 -21.12 -0.20
N PRO A 45 -10.31 -22.42 -0.59
CA PRO A 45 -10.58 -22.79 -1.98
C PRO A 45 -12.03 -22.43 -2.35
N PRO A 46 -12.26 -21.54 -3.36
CA PRO A 46 -13.57 -20.95 -3.63
C PRO A 46 -14.65 -22.00 -3.96
N ARG A 47 -14.31 -22.96 -4.85
CA ARG A 47 -15.23 -24.03 -5.23
C ARG A 47 -15.64 -24.92 -4.06
N ALA A 48 -14.68 -25.31 -3.23
CA ALA A 48 -14.97 -26.20 -2.10
C ALA A 48 -15.84 -25.51 -1.04
N VAL A 49 -15.65 -24.19 -0.86
CA VAL A 49 -16.52 -23.39 0.02
C VAL A 49 -17.92 -23.27 -0.57
N ALA A 50 -18.07 -22.97 -1.87
CA ALA A 50 -19.35 -22.88 -2.54
C ALA A 50 -20.11 -24.21 -2.49
N GLU A 51 -19.44 -25.34 -2.74
CA GLU A 51 -20.01 -26.68 -2.67
C GLU A 51 -20.46 -27.04 -1.25
N LEU A 52 -19.66 -26.72 -0.24
CA LEU A 52 -20.02 -26.93 1.16
C LEU A 52 -21.23 -26.08 1.56
N ALA A 53 -21.25 -24.81 1.15
CA ALA A 53 -22.35 -23.89 1.39
C ALA A 53 -23.66 -24.39 0.74
N TYR A 54 -23.57 -24.90 -0.48
CA TYR A 54 -24.69 -25.47 -1.22
C TYR A 54 -25.25 -26.71 -0.55
N ARG A 55 -24.40 -27.66 -0.12
CA ARG A 55 -24.79 -28.85 0.64
C ARG A 55 -25.48 -28.51 1.96
N LEU A 56 -24.95 -27.54 2.68
CA LEU A 56 -25.53 -27.08 3.96
C LEU A 56 -26.88 -26.39 3.76
N ALA A 57 -27.03 -25.68 2.66
CA ALA A 57 -28.28 -24.97 2.36
C ALA A 57 -29.41 -25.92 1.93
N LEU A 58 -29.10 -26.99 1.18
CA LEU A 58 -30.05 -28.00 0.76
C LEU A 58 -30.27 -29.10 1.82
N ALA A 59 -29.51 -29.11 2.92
CA ALA A 59 -29.48 -30.17 3.91
C ALA A 59 -29.19 -31.56 3.28
N ASP A 60 -28.47 -31.60 2.15
CA ASP A 60 -28.12 -32.81 1.40
C ASP A 60 -26.59 -32.92 1.25
N ALA A 61 -26.02 -33.92 1.92
CA ALA A 61 -24.58 -34.17 1.89
C ALA A 61 -24.06 -34.65 0.51
N GLN A 62 -24.95 -35.15 -0.35
CA GLN A 62 -24.64 -35.68 -1.68
C GLN A 62 -24.83 -34.62 -2.79
N ALA A 63 -25.40 -33.45 -2.46
CA ALA A 63 -25.63 -32.39 -3.43
C ALA A 63 -24.33 -31.94 -4.10
N ARG A 64 -24.37 -31.87 -5.44
CA ARG A 64 -23.22 -31.38 -6.24
C ARG A 64 -23.40 -29.94 -6.63
N TRP A 65 -22.35 -29.14 -6.46
CA TRP A 65 -22.33 -27.75 -6.90
C TRP A 65 -22.50 -27.67 -8.43
N PRO A 66 -23.52 -26.95 -8.95
CA PRO A 66 -23.88 -26.99 -10.36
C PRO A 66 -22.94 -26.23 -11.29
N HIS A 67 -22.09 -25.32 -10.75
CA HIS A 67 -21.19 -24.51 -11.55
C HIS A 67 -19.78 -25.11 -11.63
N PRO A 68 -19.09 -24.98 -12.80
CA PRO A 68 -17.71 -25.42 -12.95
C PRO A 68 -16.76 -24.61 -12.06
N ALA A 69 -15.55 -25.16 -11.84
CA ALA A 69 -14.47 -24.44 -11.15
C ALA A 69 -13.99 -23.24 -11.97
N GLY A 70 -13.39 -22.25 -11.31
CA GLY A 70 -12.86 -21.06 -11.95
C GLY A 70 -13.87 -19.91 -12.05
N GLN A 71 -13.85 -19.16 -13.14
CA GLN A 71 -14.62 -17.92 -13.32
C GLN A 71 -16.11 -18.00 -12.95
N PRO A 72 -16.89 -19.03 -13.33
CA PRO A 72 -18.32 -19.05 -13.01
C PRO A 72 -18.61 -19.14 -11.50
N THR A 73 -17.83 -19.93 -10.75
CA THR A 73 -17.97 -20.02 -9.28
C THR A 73 -17.43 -18.75 -8.60
N ASN A 74 -16.33 -18.18 -9.11
CA ASN A 74 -15.72 -16.97 -8.58
C ASN A 74 -16.64 -15.76 -8.74
N ALA A 75 -17.20 -15.54 -9.94
CA ALA A 75 -18.13 -14.44 -10.22
C ALA A 75 -19.38 -14.50 -9.32
N LEU A 76 -19.87 -15.70 -9.01
CA LEU A 76 -21.00 -15.86 -8.10
C LEU A 76 -20.62 -15.50 -6.65
N LEU A 77 -19.43 -15.89 -6.20
CA LEU A 77 -18.94 -15.54 -4.85
C LEU A 77 -18.62 -14.04 -4.74
N GLU A 78 -18.08 -13.45 -5.79
CA GLU A 78 -17.84 -11.99 -5.87
C GLU A 78 -19.16 -11.21 -5.87
N ALA A 79 -20.18 -11.67 -6.58
CA ALA A 79 -21.53 -11.10 -6.53
C ALA A 79 -22.18 -11.20 -5.14
N LEU A 80 -21.71 -12.12 -4.30
CA LEU A 80 -22.09 -12.25 -2.88
C LEU A 80 -21.15 -11.46 -1.94
N ASP A 81 -20.33 -10.57 -2.49
CA ASP A 81 -19.41 -9.68 -1.77
C ASP A 81 -18.29 -10.43 -1.00
N PHE A 82 -17.71 -11.47 -1.65
CA PHE A 82 -16.50 -12.13 -1.19
C PHE A 82 -15.32 -11.77 -2.10
N THR A 83 -14.15 -11.54 -1.51
CA THR A 83 -12.95 -11.25 -2.27
C THR A 83 -12.29 -12.54 -2.76
N ILE A 84 -12.13 -12.66 -4.08
CA ILE A 84 -11.41 -13.76 -4.72
C ILE A 84 -10.06 -13.25 -5.22
N VAL A 85 -8.98 -13.97 -4.91
CA VAL A 85 -7.60 -13.63 -5.31
C VAL A 85 -6.98 -14.78 -6.09
N ALA A 86 -6.13 -14.47 -7.06
CA ALA A 86 -5.36 -15.49 -7.77
C ALA A 86 -4.24 -16.05 -6.87
N LYS A 87 -4.04 -17.35 -6.93
CA LYS A 87 -2.93 -18.04 -6.27
C LYS A 87 -1.69 -17.89 -7.15
N ARG A 88 -0.53 -17.48 -6.57
CA ARG A 88 0.72 -17.42 -7.34
C ARG A 88 1.13 -18.83 -7.77
N PRO A 89 1.37 -19.12 -9.06
CA PRO A 89 1.88 -20.42 -9.48
C PRO A 89 3.34 -20.59 -9.05
N MET A 90 3.69 -21.77 -8.52
CA MET A 90 5.09 -22.20 -8.44
C MET A 90 5.61 -22.46 -9.87
N LEU A 91 6.73 -21.85 -10.24
CA LEU A 91 7.41 -22.03 -11.51
C LEU A 91 7.88 -23.49 -11.65
N THR A 92 7.34 -24.20 -12.62
CA THR A 92 7.96 -25.40 -13.22
C THR A 92 8.56 -25.02 -14.55
N ALA A 93 9.86 -25.26 -14.68
CA ALA A 93 10.65 -24.94 -15.86
C ALA A 93 10.18 -25.72 -17.09
N GLY A 94 9.91 -25.01 -18.20
CA GLY A 94 9.58 -25.59 -19.50
C GLY A 94 9.89 -24.61 -20.63
N GLN A 95 10.81 -24.98 -21.42
CA GLN A 95 11.33 -24.62 -22.76
C GLN A 95 11.34 -23.14 -23.26
N PRO A 96 12.50 -22.67 -23.80
CA PRO A 96 12.77 -21.25 -24.07
C PRO A 96 12.23 -20.68 -25.40
N HIS A 97 11.89 -21.48 -26.40
CA HIS A 97 11.67 -20.98 -27.78
C HIS A 97 10.32 -20.32 -28.06
N ASP A 98 9.24 -20.73 -27.35
CA ASP A 98 7.90 -20.16 -27.59
C ASP A 98 7.65 -18.84 -26.85
N GLN A 99 8.51 -18.51 -25.90
CA GLN A 99 8.41 -17.30 -25.08
C GLN A 99 8.91 -16.03 -25.78
N GLU A 100 9.88 -16.17 -26.68
CA GLU A 100 10.50 -15.05 -27.40
C GLU A 100 9.57 -14.46 -28.48
N GLN A 101 8.84 -15.30 -29.21
CA GLN A 101 7.89 -14.85 -30.24
C GLN A 101 6.62 -14.22 -29.65
N ALA A 102 6.12 -14.73 -28.53
CA ALA A 102 5.00 -14.13 -27.84
C ALA A 102 5.34 -12.77 -27.22
N ALA A 103 6.60 -12.59 -26.82
CA ALA A 103 7.12 -11.34 -26.30
C ALA A 103 7.22 -10.24 -27.36
N GLU A 104 7.69 -10.57 -28.56
CA GLU A 104 7.79 -9.64 -29.69
C GLU A 104 6.40 -9.10 -30.09
N GLN A 105 5.39 -9.96 -30.18
CA GLN A 105 4.05 -9.58 -30.62
C GLN A 105 3.28 -8.75 -29.57
N ALA A 106 3.50 -9.04 -28.26
CA ALA A 106 2.88 -8.29 -27.18
C ALA A 106 3.46 -6.89 -27.02
N ALA A 107 4.78 -6.75 -27.25
CA ALA A 107 5.46 -5.47 -27.16
C ALA A 107 5.14 -4.56 -28.36
N GLU A 108 4.94 -5.12 -29.55
CA GLU A 108 4.54 -4.38 -30.75
C GLU A 108 3.15 -3.73 -30.56
N ASN A 109 2.19 -4.43 -29.94
CA ASN A 109 0.87 -3.90 -29.61
C ASN A 109 0.89 -2.82 -28.52
N LEU A 110 1.89 -2.81 -27.65
CA LEU A 110 2.01 -1.83 -26.56
C LEU A 110 2.49 -0.47 -27.05
N TYR A 111 3.29 -0.45 -28.14
CA TYR A 111 4.00 0.75 -28.59
C TYR A 111 3.50 1.34 -29.91
N THR A 112 2.75 0.59 -30.72
CA THR A 112 2.31 1.05 -32.04
C THR A 112 1.00 1.82 -32.08
N GLY A 113 0.30 1.99 -30.94
CA GLY A 113 -0.95 2.77 -30.89
C GLY A 113 -2.08 2.18 -31.74
N SER A 114 -1.97 0.95 -32.22
CA SER A 114 -3.04 0.27 -32.97
C SER A 114 -4.22 -0.03 -32.03
N PRO A 115 -5.46 0.11 -32.49
CA PRO A 115 -6.61 -0.10 -31.64
C PRO A 115 -6.65 -1.54 -31.16
N ARG A 116 -6.62 -1.70 -29.87
CA ARG A 116 -6.81 -2.94 -29.13
C ARG A 116 -8.07 -3.65 -29.66
N PRO A 117 -8.06 -4.94 -29.97
CA PRO A 117 -9.30 -5.67 -30.11
C PRO A 117 -10.03 -5.58 -28.77
N ALA A 118 -11.28 -5.16 -28.82
CA ALA A 118 -12.10 -4.82 -27.66
C ALA A 118 -12.06 -5.92 -26.60
N ALA A 119 -11.46 -5.62 -25.46
CA ALA A 119 -11.72 -6.37 -24.24
C ALA A 119 -13.20 -6.15 -23.87
N PRO A 120 -13.95 -7.19 -23.49
CA PRO A 120 -15.36 -7.02 -23.22
C PRO A 120 -15.57 -6.08 -22.03
N ALA A 121 -16.22 -4.96 -22.31
CA ALA A 121 -17.07 -4.17 -21.42
C ALA A 121 -16.57 -3.68 -20.03
N VAL A 122 -15.27 -3.52 -19.79
CA VAL A 122 -14.81 -2.76 -18.63
C VAL A 122 -14.64 -1.27 -18.97
N SER A 123 -14.50 -0.95 -20.27
CA SER A 123 -14.42 0.44 -20.77
C SER A 123 -15.70 1.26 -20.62
N ALA A 124 -16.87 0.60 -20.63
CA ALA A 124 -18.14 1.32 -20.58
C ALA A 124 -18.46 1.96 -19.22
N VAL A 125 -17.84 1.46 -18.11
CA VAL A 125 -18.01 2.04 -16.78
C VAL A 125 -17.06 3.21 -16.55
N ALA A 126 -15.88 3.20 -17.18
CA ALA A 126 -14.89 4.27 -17.06
C ALA A 126 -15.26 5.50 -17.91
N GLU A 127 -15.85 5.34 -19.10
CA GLU A 127 -16.28 6.46 -19.94
C GLU A 127 -17.56 7.14 -19.42
N ALA A 128 -18.45 6.42 -18.73
CA ALA A 128 -19.63 7.02 -18.09
C ALA A 128 -19.28 7.81 -16.81
N ALA A 129 -18.14 7.55 -16.18
CA ALA A 129 -17.65 8.33 -15.04
C ALA A 129 -16.96 9.66 -15.43
N GLY A 130 -16.70 9.88 -16.72
CA GLY A 130 -15.96 11.03 -17.23
C GLY A 130 -16.71 12.37 -17.25
N SER A 131 -18.00 12.42 -16.96
CA SER A 131 -18.77 13.67 -17.18
C SER A 131 -19.32 14.37 -15.93
N TYR A 132 -19.13 13.84 -14.70
CA TYR A 132 -19.62 14.46 -13.46
C TYR A 132 -18.66 14.38 -12.26
N ALA A 133 -17.37 14.28 -12.48
CA ALA A 133 -16.43 14.40 -11.38
C ALA A 133 -16.36 15.89 -10.97
N SER A 134 -16.95 16.23 -9.83
CA SER A 134 -16.73 17.54 -9.20
C SER A 134 -15.23 17.82 -9.13
N PRO A 135 -14.78 19.05 -9.38
CA PRO A 135 -13.37 19.39 -9.26
C PRO A 135 -12.86 19.00 -7.88
N ALA A 136 -11.68 18.38 -7.81
CA ALA A 136 -11.08 18.00 -6.53
C ALA A 136 -10.96 19.24 -5.63
N PRO A 137 -11.21 19.12 -4.31
CA PRO A 137 -11.12 20.24 -3.39
C PRO A 137 -9.75 20.92 -3.46
N ALA A 138 -9.75 22.26 -3.43
CA ALA A 138 -8.51 23.03 -3.35
C ALA A 138 -7.75 22.67 -2.08
N TYR A 139 -6.41 22.68 -2.13
CA TYR A 139 -5.56 22.39 -0.99
C TYR A 139 -4.38 23.34 -0.92
N ALA A 140 -4.30 24.11 0.15
CA ALA A 140 -3.31 25.15 0.37
C ALA A 140 -2.40 24.84 1.58
N LEU A 141 -1.34 25.62 1.74
CA LEU A 141 -0.39 25.48 2.86
C LEU A 141 -1.09 25.55 4.23
N ALA A 142 -2.07 26.44 4.38
CA ALA A 142 -2.85 26.58 5.62
C ALA A 142 -3.64 25.30 5.96
N ASP A 143 -4.11 24.56 4.95
CA ASP A 143 -4.83 23.30 5.16
C ASP A 143 -3.85 22.22 5.65
N ALA A 144 -2.70 22.11 5.00
CA ALA A 144 -1.66 21.17 5.41
C ALA A 144 -1.18 21.43 6.84
N LEU A 145 -0.91 22.69 7.21
CA LEU A 145 -0.45 23.06 8.56
C LEU A 145 -1.45 22.74 9.67
N ARG A 146 -2.74 22.61 9.34
CA ARG A 146 -3.75 22.13 10.31
C ARG A 146 -3.74 20.63 10.51
N GLU A 147 -3.22 19.89 9.52
CA GLU A 147 -3.27 18.42 9.51
C GLU A 147 -1.94 17.77 9.91
N VAL A 148 -0.81 18.40 9.57
CA VAL A 148 0.53 17.83 9.80
C VAL A 148 1.19 18.40 11.05
N PHE A 149 1.94 17.57 11.76
CA PHE A 149 2.69 18.01 12.95
C PHE A 149 4.12 18.46 12.59
N VAL A 150 4.22 19.22 11.51
CA VAL A 150 5.48 19.76 11.00
C VAL A 150 5.39 21.28 10.97
N SER A 151 6.44 21.97 11.36
CA SER A 151 6.46 23.43 11.31
C SER A 151 6.40 23.97 9.87
N GLU A 152 5.84 25.16 9.69
CA GLU A 152 5.77 25.81 8.40
C GLU A 152 7.13 25.92 7.67
N PRO A 153 8.24 26.34 8.34
CA PRO A 153 9.55 26.37 7.71
C PRO A 153 10.01 24.98 7.23
N ALA A 154 9.78 23.92 8.02
CA ALA A 154 10.16 22.56 7.64
C ALA A 154 9.31 22.03 6.47
N LEU A 155 8.00 22.29 6.47
CA LEU A 155 7.11 21.94 5.36
C LEU A 155 7.48 22.68 4.06
N SER A 156 7.79 23.99 4.17
CA SER A 156 8.24 24.80 3.05
C SER A 156 9.58 24.34 2.49
N ALA A 157 10.53 23.96 3.36
CA ALA A 157 11.80 23.39 2.95
C ALA A 157 11.64 22.04 2.24
N ALA A 158 10.74 21.16 2.73
CA ALA A 158 10.41 19.91 2.08
C ALA A 158 9.84 20.13 0.67
N LEU A 159 8.90 21.06 0.50
CA LEU A 159 8.34 21.45 -0.80
C LEU A 159 9.40 22.00 -1.75
N ALA A 160 10.28 22.88 -1.27
CA ALA A 160 11.38 23.41 -2.06
C ALA A 160 12.37 22.32 -2.50
N GLY A 161 12.69 21.39 -1.60
CA GLY A 161 13.50 20.21 -1.90
C GLY A 161 12.86 19.32 -2.98
N LEU A 162 11.56 19.04 -2.84
CA LEU A 162 10.79 18.25 -3.80
C LEU A 162 10.69 18.93 -5.17
N ARG A 163 10.42 20.23 -5.22
CA ARG A 163 10.40 20.98 -6.50
C ARG A 163 11.75 20.94 -7.22
N ARG A 164 12.84 21.12 -6.46
CA ARG A 164 14.20 21.16 -7.02
C ARG A 164 14.68 19.80 -7.50
N ARG A 165 14.47 18.74 -6.72
CA ARG A 165 15.00 17.39 -6.99
C ARG A 165 14.03 16.50 -7.75
N LYS A 166 12.74 16.85 -7.80
CA LYS A 166 11.66 16.00 -8.31
C LYS A 166 11.54 14.65 -7.59
N ALA A 167 12.34 14.44 -6.56
CA ALA A 167 12.39 13.23 -5.76
C ALA A 167 12.72 13.58 -4.30
N LEU A 168 11.94 13.04 -3.36
CA LEU A 168 12.04 13.28 -1.92
C LEU A 168 11.96 11.98 -1.14
N LEU A 169 12.77 11.84 -0.09
CA LEU A 169 12.67 10.75 0.89
C LEU A 169 12.31 11.30 2.26
N LEU A 170 11.23 10.77 2.82
CA LEU A 170 10.80 11.00 4.18
C LEU A 170 11.34 9.87 5.05
N GLN A 171 12.20 10.17 5.99
CA GLN A 171 12.84 9.18 6.85
C GLN A 171 12.55 9.45 8.32
N GLY A 172 12.55 8.42 9.14
CA GLY A 172 12.37 8.53 10.59
C GLY A 172 11.74 7.29 11.22
N PRO A 173 11.55 7.30 12.53
CA PRO A 173 10.93 6.21 13.27
C PRO A 173 9.54 5.84 12.75
N PRO A 174 9.06 4.61 13.01
CA PRO A 174 7.70 4.21 12.70
C PRO A 174 6.69 5.08 13.46
N GLY A 175 5.55 5.35 12.83
CA GLY A 175 4.49 6.14 13.46
C GLY A 175 4.72 7.66 13.51
N THR A 176 5.65 8.21 12.72
CA THR A 176 5.90 9.65 12.62
C THR A 176 5.14 10.36 11.50
N GLY A 177 4.17 9.67 10.86
CA GLY A 177 3.30 10.27 9.84
C GLY A 177 3.95 10.44 8.45
N LYS A 178 4.99 9.68 8.09
CA LYS A 178 5.70 9.80 6.80
C LYS A 178 4.77 9.71 5.58
N THR A 179 3.97 8.65 5.48
CA THR A 179 3.00 8.46 4.39
C THR A 179 1.93 9.55 4.37
N PHE A 180 1.49 9.95 5.55
CA PHE A 180 0.53 11.03 5.70
C PHE A 180 1.07 12.34 5.13
N LEU A 181 2.31 12.71 5.48
CA LEU A 181 2.97 13.91 4.94
C LEU A 181 3.26 13.78 3.44
N ALA A 182 3.67 12.61 2.95
CA ALA A 182 3.92 12.38 1.52
C ALA A 182 2.72 12.78 0.66
N ARG A 183 1.53 12.34 1.05
CA ARG A 183 0.27 12.67 0.35
C ARG A 183 -0.05 14.16 0.41
N ARG A 184 0.16 14.82 1.55
CA ARG A 184 -0.07 16.28 1.71
C ARG A 184 0.90 17.10 0.88
N LEU A 185 2.15 16.68 0.76
CA LEU A 185 3.11 17.32 -0.13
C LEU A 185 2.69 17.21 -1.61
N ALA A 186 2.14 16.08 -2.01
CA ALA A 186 1.59 15.90 -3.35
C ALA A 186 0.41 16.86 -3.58
N TRP A 187 -0.57 16.91 -2.70
CA TRP A 187 -1.72 17.82 -2.80
C TRP A 187 -1.31 19.30 -2.80
N LEU A 188 -0.33 19.68 -1.98
CA LEU A 188 0.19 21.05 -1.98
C LEU A 188 0.81 21.47 -3.31
N LEU A 189 1.52 20.55 -3.99
CA LEU A 189 2.07 20.83 -5.31
C LEU A 189 1.01 20.80 -6.42
N GLN A 190 -0.03 19.99 -6.25
CA GLN A 190 -1.19 19.97 -7.15
C GLN A 190 -2.11 21.18 -6.96
N GLY A 191 -2.09 21.82 -5.78
CA GLY A 191 -3.07 22.84 -5.38
C GLY A 191 -4.48 22.25 -5.11
N SER A 192 -4.62 20.95 -5.10
CA SER A 192 -5.89 20.22 -4.93
C SER A 192 -5.68 18.81 -4.40
N GLN A 193 -6.74 18.21 -3.83
CA GLN A 193 -6.75 16.83 -3.37
C GLN A 193 -7.10 15.85 -4.50
N ASP A 194 -6.36 15.90 -5.62
CA ASP A 194 -6.64 15.07 -6.79
C ASP A 194 -5.86 13.74 -6.76
N GLU A 195 -6.51 12.69 -6.28
CA GLU A 195 -5.92 11.34 -6.20
C GLU A 195 -5.66 10.70 -7.58
N ARG A 196 -6.30 11.17 -8.65
CA ARG A 196 -6.13 10.62 -10.01
C ARG A 196 -4.72 10.85 -10.55
N ARG A 197 -4.01 11.85 -10.03
CA ARG A 197 -2.63 12.21 -10.41
C ARG A 197 -1.60 11.67 -9.42
N THR A 198 -2.03 10.81 -8.51
CA THR A 198 -1.16 10.18 -7.49
C THR A 198 -1.28 8.66 -7.61
N GLU A 199 -0.14 7.99 -7.60
CA GLU A 199 -0.06 6.53 -7.56
C GLU A 199 0.72 6.12 -6.31
N LEU A 200 0.20 5.16 -5.55
CA LEU A 200 0.81 4.65 -4.33
C LEU A 200 1.26 3.20 -4.53
N VAL A 201 2.51 2.93 -4.24
CA VAL A 201 3.06 1.58 -4.23
C VAL A 201 3.77 1.32 -2.91
N GLN A 202 3.75 0.07 -2.45
CA GLN A 202 4.52 -0.36 -1.28
C GLN A 202 5.58 -1.36 -1.71
N PHE A 203 6.84 -1.07 -1.40
CA PHE A 203 7.90 -2.03 -1.65
C PHE A 203 7.93 -3.12 -0.59
N HIS A 204 8.27 -4.32 -0.99
CA HIS A 204 8.45 -5.50 -0.14
C HIS A 204 9.56 -6.37 -0.74
N PRO A 205 10.12 -7.36 -0.01
CA PRO A 205 11.25 -8.15 -0.48
C PRO A 205 11.05 -8.86 -1.82
N SER A 206 9.80 -9.18 -2.18
CA SER A 206 9.47 -9.83 -3.46
C SER A 206 9.08 -8.85 -4.57
N TYR A 207 9.08 -7.51 -4.31
CA TYR A 207 8.76 -6.51 -5.33
C TYR A 207 9.93 -6.38 -6.30
N GLY A 208 9.68 -6.51 -7.59
CA GLY A 208 10.72 -6.58 -8.62
C GLY A 208 10.59 -5.53 -9.71
N TYR A 209 11.55 -5.55 -10.61
CA TYR A 209 11.56 -4.75 -11.84
C TYR A 209 10.29 -4.98 -12.66
N GLU A 210 9.85 -6.23 -12.74
CA GLU A 210 8.69 -6.66 -13.50
C GLU A 210 7.36 -6.14 -12.93
N ASP A 211 7.31 -5.85 -11.62
CA ASP A 211 6.15 -5.24 -10.99
C ASP A 211 6.12 -3.72 -11.22
N PHE A 212 7.30 -3.13 -11.25
CA PHE A 212 7.47 -1.69 -11.27
C PHE A 212 7.51 -1.11 -12.68
N LEU A 213 8.21 -1.77 -13.60
CA LEU A 213 8.48 -1.28 -14.94
C LEU A 213 7.80 -2.10 -16.03
N LEU A 214 8.34 -3.26 -16.34
CA LEU A 214 7.86 -4.06 -17.46
C LEU A 214 8.15 -5.53 -17.19
N GLY A 215 7.13 -6.38 -17.26
CA GLY A 215 7.27 -7.78 -16.92
C GLY A 215 6.33 -8.69 -17.67
N PHE A 216 6.74 -9.94 -17.83
CA PHE A 216 5.89 -10.97 -18.39
C PHE A 216 4.83 -11.42 -17.39
N ARG A 217 3.57 -11.45 -17.81
CA ARG A 217 2.43 -11.93 -17.02
C ARG A 217 1.65 -12.97 -17.81
N PRO A 218 1.13 -14.02 -17.18
CA PRO A 218 0.25 -14.97 -17.86
C PRO A 218 -1.02 -14.28 -18.32
N GLY A 219 -1.30 -14.34 -19.62
CA GLY A 219 -2.54 -13.84 -20.21
C GLY A 219 -3.71 -14.81 -20.02
N PRO A 220 -4.94 -14.39 -20.41
CA PRO A 220 -6.15 -15.21 -20.31
C PRO A 220 -6.09 -16.50 -21.13
N ASP A 221 -5.31 -16.51 -22.17
CA ASP A 221 -5.04 -17.62 -23.11
C ASP A 221 -3.95 -18.58 -22.62
N GLY A 222 -3.34 -18.30 -21.45
CA GLY A 222 -2.23 -19.06 -20.90
C GLY A 222 -0.86 -18.71 -21.50
N GLN A 223 -0.79 -17.80 -22.47
CA GLN A 223 0.47 -17.28 -22.99
C GLN A 223 0.99 -16.14 -22.10
N PHE A 224 2.31 -15.97 -22.08
CA PHE A 224 2.91 -14.85 -21.37
C PHE A 224 2.79 -13.57 -22.21
N GLN A 225 2.27 -12.51 -21.60
CA GLN A 225 2.17 -11.19 -22.20
C GLN A 225 3.06 -10.21 -21.47
N LEU A 226 3.71 -9.34 -22.23
CA LEU A 226 4.51 -8.25 -21.68
C LEU A 226 3.57 -7.14 -21.21
N VAL A 227 3.58 -6.86 -19.90
CA VAL A 227 2.66 -5.91 -19.27
C VAL A 227 3.45 -4.80 -18.60
N PRO A 228 3.08 -3.51 -18.84
CA PRO A 228 3.70 -2.40 -18.15
C PRO A 228 3.35 -2.43 -16.66
N GLY A 229 4.36 -2.14 -15.84
CA GLY A 229 4.20 -1.92 -14.41
C GLY A 229 3.62 -0.54 -14.09
N VAL A 230 3.68 -0.20 -12.81
CA VAL A 230 3.07 1.04 -12.29
C VAL A 230 3.71 2.30 -12.86
N LEU A 231 5.04 2.36 -12.93
CA LEU A 231 5.75 3.58 -13.34
C LEU A 231 5.53 3.96 -14.82
N PRO A 232 5.61 3.05 -15.80
CA PRO A 232 5.30 3.40 -17.19
C PRO A 232 3.88 3.90 -17.39
N LEU A 233 2.89 3.30 -16.73
CA LEU A 233 1.50 3.75 -16.81
C LEU A 233 1.32 5.17 -16.24
N LEU A 234 1.97 5.46 -15.12
CA LEU A 234 1.96 6.79 -14.54
C LEU A 234 2.70 7.81 -15.42
N CYS A 235 3.86 7.43 -15.99
CA CYS A 235 4.61 8.25 -16.93
C CYS A 235 3.79 8.58 -18.19
N GLN A 236 3.03 7.63 -18.72
CA GLN A 236 2.16 7.83 -19.85
C GLN A 236 1.06 8.86 -19.55
N ARG A 237 0.38 8.73 -18.40
CA ARG A 237 -0.62 9.72 -17.94
C ARG A 237 0.00 11.11 -17.78
N ALA A 238 1.16 11.19 -17.12
CA ALA A 238 1.86 12.45 -16.91
C ALA A 238 2.33 13.11 -18.22
N ALA A 239 2.78 12.32 -19.20
CA ALA A 239 3.19 12.84 -20.51
C ALA A 239 2.01 13.38 -21.35
N GLN A 240 0.80 12.84 -21.14
CA GLN A 240 -0.43 13.28 -21.79
C GLN A 240 -1.02 14.56 -21.14
N ASP A 241 -0.59 14.90 -19.93
CA ASP A 241 -1.06 16.06 -19.16
C ASP A 241 0.14 16.85 -18.58
N PRO A 242 0.96 17.49 -19.42
CA PRO A 242 2.24 18.10 -19.03
C PRO A 242 2.09 19.31 -18.10
N ASP A 243 0.95 19.97 -18.10
CA ASP A 243 0.68 21.17 -17.30
C ASP A 243 0.39 20.89 -15.82
N HIS A 244 0.12 19.62 -15.48
CA HIS A 244 -0.21 19.24 -14.12
C HIS A 244 0.84 18.30 -13.52
N PRO A 245 1.15 18.41 -12.21
CA PRO A 245 2.09 17.53 -11.53
C PRO A 245 1.46 16.16 -11.22
N TYR A 246 2.23 15.11 -11.45
CA TYR A 246 1.93 13.71 -11.12
C TYR A 246 2.86 13.20 -10.04
N PHE A 247 2.38 12.27 -9.22
CA PHE A 247 3.12 11.78 -8.05
C PHE A 247 3.16 10.28 -7.99
N LEU A 248 4.35 9.73 -7.78
CA LEU A 248 4.57 8.36 -7.34
C LEU A 248 4.96 8.38 -5.87
N LEU A 249 4.12 7.82 -5.02
CA LEU A 249 4.39 7.60 -3.61
C LEU A 249 4.87 6.17 -3.42
N ILE A 250 6.03 5.99 -2.80
CA ILE A 250 6.63 4.67 -2.55
C ILE A 250 6.76 4.47 -1.04
N GLU A 251 5.96 3.59 -0.47
CA GLU A 251 6.10 3.20 0.92
C GLU A 251 7.17 2.14 1.09
N GLU A 252 7.87 2.21 2.24
CA GLU A 252 8.87 1.23 2.64
C GLU A 252 9.95 1.00 1.56
N LEU A 253 10.47 2.08 0.98
CA LEU A 253 11.40 2.04 -0.15
C LEU A 253 12.59 1.09 0.11
N ASN A 254 13.10 1.04 1.34
CA ASN A 254 14.24 0.21 1.74
C ASN A 254 13.89 -1.27 1.97
N ARG A 255 12.61 -1.67 1.96
CA ARG A 255 12.22 -3.10 2.02
C ARG A 255 12.41 -3.83 0.69
N GLY A 256 12.48 -3.10 -0.42
CA GLY A 256 12.80 -3.65 -1.72
C GLY A 256 14.27 -3.47 -2.07
N ASN A 257 14.78 -4.28 -2.99
CA ASN A 257 16.09 -4.03 -3.61
C ASN A 257 15.94 -2.89 -4.62
N VAL A 258 16.13 -1.64 -4.18
CA VAL A 258 15.85 -0.43 -4.96
C VAL A 258 16.67 -0.39 -6.24
N ALA A 259 17.95 -0.79 -6.20
CA ALA A 259 18.81 -0.84 -7.37
C ALA A 259 18.29 -1.82 -8.43
N ARG A 260 17.77 -2.97 -8.02
CA ARG A 260 17.16 -3.96 -8.91
C ARG A 260 15.81 -3.50 -9.43
N ILE A 261 14.97 -2.86 -8.59
CA ILE A 261 13.61 -2.42 -8.96
C ILE A 261 13.66 -1.29 -9.98
N PHE A 262 14.52 -0.30 -9.75
CA PHE A 262 14.67 0.85 -10.66
C PHE A 262 15.59 0.56 -11.84
N GLY A 263 16.58 -0.33 -11.67
CA GLY A 263 17.54 -0.65 -12.70
C GLY A 263 18.17 0.62 -13.30
N GLU A 264 18.17 0.70 -14.62
CA GLU A 264 18.69 1.81 -15.43
C GLU A 264 17.92 3.12 -15.23
N LEU A 265 16.67 3.06 -14.75
CA LEU A 265 15.84 4.26 -14.55
C LEU A 265 16.31 5.15 -13.41
N LEU A 266 17.22 4.68 -12.57
CA LEU A 266 17.83 5.54 -11.56
C LEU A 266 18.42 6.82 -12.17
N LEU A 267 18.96 6.72 -13.40
CA LEU A 267 19.46 7.88 -14.13
C LEU A 267 18.34 8.88 -14.44
N LEU A 268 17.15 8.39 -14.85
CA LEU A 268 16.01 9.24 -15.26
C LEU A 268 15.30 9.92 -14.09
N LEU A 269 15.65 9.59 -12.85
CA LEU A 269 15.13 10.31 -11.68
C LEU A 269 15.73 11.71 -11.56
N GLU A 270 16.91 11.95 -12.09
CA GLU A 270 17.59 13.24 -12.05
C GLU A 270 16.80 14.29 -12.88
N PRO A 271 16.57 15.52 -12.36
CA PRO A 271 15.72 16.51 -13.04
C PRO A 271 16.20 16.87 -14.45
N ASP A 272 17.51 16.91 -14.67
CA ASP A 272 18.14 17.21 -15.97
C ASP A 272 18.14 16.02 -16.96
N LYS A 273 17.73 14.83 -16.49
CA LYS A 273 17.61 13.61 -17.30
C LYS A 273 16.15 13.24 -17.60
N ARG A 274 15.24 14.16 -17.39
CA ARG A 274 13.80 13.99 -17.67
C ARG A 274 13.47 14.35 -19.12
N GLY A 275 12.42 13.71 -19.65
CA GLY A 275 11.89 14.03 -20.98
C GLY A 275 12.51 13.23 -22.12
N PRO A 276 11.99 13.42 -23.37
CA PRO A 276 12.32 12.59 -24.52
C PRO A 276 13.80 12.61 -24.93
N ALA A 277 14.54 13.69 -24.63
CA ALA A 277 15.98 13.79 -24.96
C ALA A 277 16.84 12.74 -24.26
N HIS A 278 16.39 12.19 -23.14
CA HIS A 278 17.08 11.18 -22.35
C HIS A 278 16.37 9.82 -22.39
N ALA A 279 15.47 9.64 -23.35
CA ALA A 279 14.73 8.39 -23.49
C ALA A 279 15.66 7.20 -23.75
N MET A 280 15.43 6.09 -23.03
CA MET A 280 16.21 4.86 -23.12
C MET A 280 15.34 3.68 -23.49
N ARG A 281 15.96 2.59 -23.97
CA ARG A 281 15.25 1.35 -24.22
C ARG A 281 15.13 0.55 -22.93
N LEU A 282 13.94 0.02 -22.67
CA LEU A 282 13.75 -0.93 -21.57
C LEU A 282 14.24 -2.34 -22.02
N PRO A 283 14.81 -3.15 -21.11
CA PRO A 283 15.42 -4.45 -21.45
C PRO A 283 14.51 -5.42 -22.19
N TYR A 284 13.23 -5.48 -21.83
CA TYR A 284 12.26 -6.39 -22.46
C TYR A 284 11.51 -5.76 -23.64
N ALA A 285 11.79 -4.50 -23.97
CA ALA A 285 11.12 -3.84 -25.07
C ALA A 285 11.64 -4.31 -26.42
N PRO A 286 10.78 -4.59 -27.43
CA PRO A 286 11.21 -4.91 -28.77
C PRO A 286 12.11 -3.85 -29.38
N PRO A 287 12.94 -4.21 -30.39
CA PRO A 287 13.84 -3.27 -31.04
C PRO A 287 13.16 -1.99 -31.57
N GLU A 288 11.95 -2.13 -32.08
CA GLU A 288 11.16 -1.04 -32.70
C GLU A 288 10.32 -0.24 -31.67
N ALA A 289 10.26 -0.70 -30.42
CA ALA A 289 9.47 -0.03 -29.39
C ALA A 289 9.96 1.39 -29.12
N PRO A 290 9.07 2.33 -28.86
CA PRO A 290 9.44 3.68 -28.44
C PRO A 290 10.31 3.64 -27.20
N ARG A 291 11.29 4.53 -27.15
CA ARG A 291 12.15 4.64 -25.97
C ARG A 291 11.36 5.23 -24.80
N PHE A 292 11.58 4.68 -23.62
CA PHE A 292 10.97 5.13 -22.37
C PHE A 292 11.68 6.36 -21.82
N PHE A 293 10.92 7.31 -21.29
CA PHE A 293 11.43 8.47 -20.55
C PHE A 293 10.54 8.77 -19.35
N VAL A 294 11.09 9.45 -18.37
CA VAL A 294 10.34 9.97 -17.23
C VAL A 294 9.96 11.42 -17.52
N PRO A 295 8.67 11.80 -17.49
CA PRO A 295 8.22 13.17 -17.75
C PRO A 295 8.72 14.17 -16.71
N ALA A 296 8.88 15.44 -17.12
CA ALA A 296 9.38 16.51 -16.25
C ALA A 296 8.41 16.88 -15.12
N ASN A 297 7.10 16.64 -15.32
CA ASN A 297 6.03 16.89 -14.34
C ASN A 297 5.76 15.71 -13.37
N LEU A 298 6.54 14.62 -13.44
CA LEU A 298 6.44 13.51 -12.50
C LEU A 298 7.34 13.77 -11.27
N TYR A 299 6.79 13.56 -10.08
CA TYR A 299 7.47 13.64 -8.80
C TYR A 299 7.45 12.27 -8.10
N VAL A 300 8.52 11.96 -7.35
CA VAL A 300 8.62 10.72 -6.58
C VAL A 300 8.81 11.06 -5.11
N ILE A 301 7.99 10.49 -4.23
CA ILE A 301 8.14 10.66 -2.79
C ILE A 301 8.21 9.25 -2.17
N GLY A 302 9.36 8.93 -1.58
CA GLY A 302 9.55 7.67 -0.87
C GLY A 302 9.51 7.83 0.64
N THR A 303 9.11 6.76 1.36
CA THR A 303 9.23 6.69 2.82
C THR A 303 10.23 5.61 3.23
N LEU A 304 10.97 5.88 4.33
CA LEU A 304 11.96 4.99 4.90
C LEU A 304 11.69 4.80 6.38
N ASN A 305 11.63 3.56 6.83
CA ASN A 305 11.70 3.22 8.25
C ASN A 305 13.15 2.90 8.62
N LEU A 306 13.73 3.70 9.53
CA LEU A 306 15.12 3.53 9.94
C LEU A 306 15.29 2.49 11.05
N ALA A 307 14.22 2.18 11.81
CA ALA A 307 14.25 1.18 12.87
C ALA A 307 14.49 -0.26 12.38
N ASP A 308 14.20 -0.55 11.12
CA ASP A 308 14.37 -1.91 10.58
C ASP A 308 15.82 -2.15 10.11
N ARG A 309 16.66 -2.65 11.02
CA ARG A 309 18.09 -2.94 10.78
C ARG A 309 18.35 -4.12 9.85
N SER A 310 17.34 -4.94 9.58
CA SER A 310 17.45 -6.05 8.64
C SER A 310 17.53 -5.59 7.18
N LEU A 311 17.26 -4.30 6.94
CA LEU A 311 17.21 -3.72 5.61
C LEU A 311 18.56 -3.14 5.20
N ALA A 312 18.91 -3.32 3.91
CA ALA A 312 20.13 -2.76 3.36
C ALA A 312 20.10 -1.21 3.40
N PRO A 313 21.20 -0.55 3.75
CA PRO A 313 21.28 0.90 3.66
C PRO A 313 21.12 1.35 2.22
N LEU A 314 20.48 2.51 2.04
CA LEU A 314 20.33 3.10 0.70
C LEU A 314 21.69 3.40 0.08
N ASP A 315 21.85 2.96 -1.16
CA ASP A 315 23.00 3.23 -2.00
C ASP A 315 23.28 4.74 -2.15
N TYR A 316 24.56 5.13 -2.22
CA TYR A 316 24.98 6.52 -2.46
C TYR A 316 24.42 7.07 -3.78
N ALA A 317 24.23 6.22 -4.81
CA ALA A 317 23.64 6.61 -6.07
C ALA A 317 22.19 7.11 -5.91
N LEU A 318 21.42 6.48 -5.03
CA LEU A 318 20.08 6.93 -4.66
C LEU A 318 20.11 8.20 -3.83
N ARG A 319 21.02 8.25 -2.82
CA ARG A 319 21.10 9.39 -1.90
C ARG A 319 21.29 10.72 -2.63
N ARG A 320 22.09 10.77 -3.69
CA ARG A 320 22.33 12.02 -4.44
C ARG A 320 21.12 12.48 -5.28
N ARG A 321 20.17 11.59 -5.58
CA ARG A 321 19.01 11.88 -6.44
C ARG A 321 17.82 12.41 -5.69
N PHE A 322 17.73 12.12 -4.41
CA PHE A 322 16.62 12.53 -3.56
C PHE A 322 16.99 13.72 -2.67
N ALA A 323 16.00 14.56 -2.35
CA ALA A 323 16.06 15.38 -1.15
C ALA A 323 15.64 14.54 0.06
N PHE A 324 16.21 14.82 1.22
CA PHE A 324 15.93 14.08 2.45
C PHE A 324 15.24 14.98 3.48
N VAL A 325 14.20 14.45 4.12
CA VAL A 325 13.51 15.10 5.23
C VAL A 325 13.38 14.10 6.37
N GLY A 326 13.95 14.43 7.51
CA GLY A 326 13.81 13.67 8.75
C GLY A 326 12.54 14.05 9.49
N LEU A 327 11.78 13.06 9.94
CA LEU A 327 10.59 13.21 10.76
C LEU A 327 10.81 12.51 12.10
N GLY A 328 10.73 13.27 13.19
CA GLY A 328 10.73 12.73 14.55
C GLY A 328 9.34 12.67 15.16
N PRO A 329 9.20 12.00 16.30
CA PRO A 329 7.97 12.01 17.08
C PRO A 329 7.57 13.42 17.52
N GLN A 330 6.27 13.71 17.48
CA GLN A 330 5.71 15.02 17.84
C GLN A 330 4.62 14.85 18.89
N PHE A 331 4.96 15.17 20.14
CA PHE A 331 4.02 15.15 21.28
C PHE A 331 3.68 16.56 21.79
N GLY A 332 4.05 17.58 20.99
CA GLY A 332 3.84 18.99 21.31
C GLY A 332 2.42 19.48 21.05
N GLU A 333 2.31 20.82 21.00
CA GLU A 333 1.02 21.53 20.89
C GLU A 333 0.13 21.05 19.71
N PRO A 334 0.63 20.75 18.51
CA PRO A 334 -0.24 20.32 17.40
C PRO A 334 -1.05 19.05 17.72
N LEU A 335 -0.40 18.00 18.25
CA LEU A 335 -1.09 16.77 18.68
C LEU A 335 -2.04 17.06 19.84
N GLN A 336 -1.60 17.82 20.85
CA GLN A 336 -2.41 18.16 22.00
C GLN A 336 -3.66 18.94 21.60
N GLN A 337 -3.54 19.88 20.66
CA GLN A 337 -4.68 20.64 20.14
C GLN A 337 -5.69 19.76 19.41
N GLN A 338 -5.21 18.83 18.58
CA GLN A 338 -6.10 17.86 17.91
C GLN A 338 -6.88 17.03 18.92
N LEU A 339 -6.19 16.45 19.90
CA LEU A 339 -6.81 15.62 20.94
C LEU A 339 -7.73 16.42 21.86
N ARG A 340 -7.36 17.67 22.19
CA ARG A 340 -8.20 18.58 22.96
C ARG A 340 -9.51 18.91 22.23
N THR A 341 -9.43 19.13 20.93
CA THR A 341 -10.62 19.36 20.09
C THR A 341 -11.54 18.14 20.07
N ALA A 342 -10.97 16.94 20.18
CA ALA A 342 -11.71 15.70 20.32
C ALA A 342 -12.24 15.43 21.76
N GLY A 343 -12.00 16.35 22.71
CA GLY A 343 -12.52 16.27 24.06
C GLY A 343 -11.61 15.58 25.09
N VAL A 344 -10.37 15.25 24.74
CA VAL A 344 -9.41 14.65 25.68
C VAL A 344 -8.99 15.71 26.74
N PRO A 345 -9.04 15.40 28.04
CA PRO A 345 -8.72 16.36 29.09
C PRO A 345 -7.27 16.86 29.03
N THR A 346 -7.07 18.18 29.19
CA THR A 346 -5.72 18.80 29.13
C THR A 346 -4.71 18.20 30.10
N PRO A 347 -5.06 17.85 31.38
CA PRO A 347 -4.10 17.19 32.26
C PRO A 347 -3.59 15.85 31.72
N LEU A 348 -4.46 15.06 31.09
CA LEU A 348 -4.09 13.77 30.47
C LEU A 348 -3.17 13.96 29.26
N LEU A 349 -3.40 15.01 28.47
CA LEU A 349 -2.53 15.37 27.33
C LEU A 349 -1.12 15.76 27.76
N ALA A 350 -1.01 16.55 28.83
CA ALA A 350 0.29 16.93 29.39
C ALA A 350 1.04 15.70 29.91
N GLU A 351 0.34 14.79 30.56
CA GLU A 351 0.93 13.55 31.08
C GLU A 351 1.33 12.60 29.95
N LEU A 352 0.50 12.44 28.90
CA LEU A 352 0.85 11.72 27.70
C LEU A 352 2.17 12.24 27.09
N ALA A 353 2.24 13.54 26.83
CA ALA A 353 3.42 14.17 26.23
C ALA A 353 4.67 13.94 27.08
N LYS A 354 4.58 14.16 28.39
CA LYS A 354 5.66 13.96 29.35
C LYS A 354 6.19 12.52 29.34
N ARG A 355 5.28 11.53 29.38
CA ARG A 355 5.63 10.10 29.41
C ARG A 355 6.27 9.66 28.10
N MET A 356 5.70 10.05 26.97
CA MET A 356 6.24 9.64 25.66
C MET A 356 7.59 10.31 25.38
N VAL A 357 7.77 11.57 25.73
CA VAL A 357 9.09 12.23 25.63
C VAL A 357 10.12 11.53 26.52
N ALA A 358 9.76 11.20 27.77
CA ALA A 358 10.64 10.47 28.68
C ALA A 358 11.01 9.08 28.17
N LEU A 359 10.03 8.32 27.63
CA LEU A 359 10.27 7.02 27.02
C LEU A 359 11.21 7.14 25.81
N ASN A 360 10.96 8.08 24.91
CA ASN A 360 11.78 8.29 23.72
C ASN A 360 13.21 8.71 24.07
N HIS A 361 13.41 9.48 25.12
CA HIS A 361 14.76 9.76 25.63
C HIS A 361 15.48 8.47 26.10
N VAL A 362 14.78 7.56 26.76
CA VAL A 362 15.37 6.27 27.17
C VAL A 362 15.73 5.41 25.94
N ILE A 363 14.85 5.39 24.94
CA ILE A 363 15.08 4.65 23.69
C ILE A 363 16.25 5.26 22.90
N ALA A 364 16.26 6.58 22.72
CA ALA A 364 17.30 7.27 21.97
C ALA A 364 18.69 7.15 22.60
N ALA A 365 18.76 7.09 23.95
CA ALA A 365 19.98 6.89 24.70
C ALA A 365 20.46 5.44 24.78
N ASP A 366 19.64 4.49 24.32
CA ASP A 366 19.98 3.07 24.32
C ASP A 366 21.00 2.78 23.22
N PRO A 367 22.16 2.14 23.54
CA PRO A 367 23.20 1.82 22.55
C PRO A 367 22.76 0.87 21.44
N GLU A 368 21.78 0.00 21.74
CA GLU A 368 21.26 -0.98 20.78
C GLU A 368 20.09 -0.45 19.96
N LEU A 369 19.36 0.56 20.42
CA LEU A 369 18.22 1.12 19.73
C LEU A 369 18.58 2.45 19.01
N GLY A 370 18.80 3.49 19.76
CA GLY A 370 19.07 4.82 19.23
C GLY A 370 17.81 5.57 18.78
N PRO A 371 17.96 6.78 18.21
CA PRO A 371 16.84 7.67 17.87
C PRO A 371 15.92 7.11 16.77
N ASP A 372 16.39 6.18 15.97
CA ASP A 372 15.60 5.58 14.89
C ASP A 372 14.46 4.68 15.40
N PHE A 373 14.55 4.26 16.67
CA PHE A 373 13.56 3.43 17.35
C PHE A 373 12.57 4.20 18.21
N GLU A 374 12.66 5.53 18.26
CA GLU A 374 11.68 6.34 18.99
C GLU A 374 10.25 6.02 18.57
N VAL A 375 9.34 6.05 19.53
CA VAL A 375 7.92 5.77 19.30
C VAL A 375 7.24 7.00 18.72
N GLY A 376 6.62 6.86 17.55
CA GLY A 376 5.93 7.95 16.88
C GLY A 376 4.61 8.32 17.54
N HIS A 377 4.05 9.45 17.15
CA HIS A 377 2.82 10.01 17.68
C HIS A 377 1.53 9.42 17.06
N SER A 378 1.64 8.66 15.98
CA SER A 378 0.46 8.14 15.25
C SER A 378 -0.41 7.20 16.07
N TYR A 379 0.12 6.53 17.08
CA TYR A 379 -0.62 5.71 18.03
C TYR A 379 -1.74 6.50 18.74
N PHE A 380 -1.55 7.80 18.88
CA PHE A 380 -2.47 8.68 19.61
C PHE A 380 -3.32 9.56 18.70
N CYS A 381 -3.19 9.45 17.38
CA CYS A 381 -3.94 10.31 16.44
C CYS A 381 -5.42 9.93 16.28
N ALA A 382 -5.83 8.75 16.74
CA ALA A 382 -7.23 8.32 16.80
C ALA A 382 -7.76 8.52 18.24
N PRO A 383 -8.45 9.64 18.52
CA PRO A 383 -8.96 9.92 19.87
C PRO A 383 -10.08 8.94 20.26
N PRO A 384 -10.39 8.81 21.58
CA PRO A 384 -11.48 7.97 22.03
C PRO A 384 -12.82 8.48 21.50
N LEU A 385 -13.74 7.57 21.21
CA LEU A 385 -15.10 7.92 20.76
C LEU A 385 -15.90 8.65 21.84
N VAL A 386 -15.61 8.36 23.11
CA VAL A 386 -16.27 8.97 24.29
C VAL A 386 -15.19 9.66 25.14
N PRO A 387 -15.23 10.98 25.29
CA PRO A 387 -14.21 11.75 26.04
C PRO A 387 -14.00 11.31 27.50
N THR A 388 -15.03 10.76 28.14
CA THR A 388 -14.97 10.27 29.55
C THR A 388 -14.12 8.99 29.66
N GLU A 389 -13.86 8.29 28.56
CA GLU A 389 -13.05 7.08 28.53
C GLU A 389 -11.59 7.36 28.12
N ALA A 390 -11.19 8.64 28.09
CA ALA A 390 -9.86 9.04 27.63
C ALA A 390 -8.70 8.40 28.43
N GLY A 391 -8.90 8.19 29.75
CA GLY A 391 -7.91 7.50 30.59
C GLY A 391 -7.76 6.03 30.19
N GLU A 392 -8.87 5.32 30.03
CA GLU A 392 -8.86 3.93 29.60
C GLU A 392 -8.30 3.78 28.18
N TRP A 393 -8.70 4.65 27.24
CA TRP A 393 -8.14 4.71 25.88
C TRP A 393 -6.61 4.84 25.91
N LEU A 394 -6.06 5.75 26.70
CA LEU A 394 -4.61 5.93 26.79
C LEU A 394 -3.94 4.71 27.40
N ARG A 395 -4.53 4.12 28.43
CA ARG A 395 -4.01 2.91 29.05
C ARG A 395 -3.99 1.73 28.06
N LEU A 396 -5.05 1.55 27.29
CA LEU A 396 -5.12 0.48 26.27
C LEU A 396 -4.04 0.64 25.20
N ILE A 397 -3.77 1.85 24.71
CA ILE A 397 -2.67 2.10 23.77
C ILE A 397 -1.32 1.70 24.41
N PHE A 398 -1.08 2.09 25.65
CA PHE A 398 0.16 1.72 26.33
C PHE A 398 0.30 0.22 26.52
N GLU A 399 -0.76 -0.48 26.92
CA GLU A 399 -0.72 -1.91 27.21
C GLU A 399 -0.73 -2.77 25.95
N GLN A 400 -1.54 -2.42 24.94
CA GLN A 400 -1.78 -3.29 23.79
C GLN A 400 -0.93 -2.95 22.55
N GLU A 401 -0.43 -1.72 22.45
CA GLU A 401 0.34 -1.29 21.29
C GLU A 401 1.80 -0.97 21.66
N ILE A 402 2.02 -0.13 22.67
CA ILE A 402 3.39 0.26 23.08
C ILE A 402 4.07 -0.87 23.87
N GLY A 403 3.35 -1.54 24.78
CA GLY A 403 3.89 -2.62 25.58
C GLY A 403 4.52 -3.76 24.77
N PRO A 404 3.82 -4.35 23.78
CA PRO A 404 4.41 -5.32 22.86
C PRO A 404 5.63 -4.80 22.10
N LEU A 405 5.60 -3.54 21.66
CA LEU A 405 6.74 -2.91 21.00
C LEU A 405 7.97 -2.82 21.92
N LEU A 406 7.78 -2.43 23.19
CA LEU A 406 8.86 -2.39 24.17
C LEU A 406 9.42 -3.78 24.48
N ALA A 407 8.55 -4.80 24.51
CA ALA A 407 8.97 -6.19 24.69
C ALA A 407 9.83 -6.69 23.51
N ASP A 408 9.54 -6.24 22.29
CA ASP A 408 10.38 -6.54 21.12
C ASP A 408 11.71 -5.78 21.15
N TYR A 409 11.70 -4.51 21.57
CA TYR A 409 12.91 -3.69 21.66
C TYR A 409 13.90 -4.22 22.69
N TRP A 410 13.40 -4.64 23.86
CA TRP A 410 14.22 -5.17 24.96
C TRP A 410 13.94 -6.67 25.20
N ARG A 411 13.92 -7.44 24.12
CA ARG A 411 13.66 -8.90 24.17
C ARG A 411 14.59 -9.64 25.13
N GLU A 412 15.86 -9.23 25.19
CA GLU A 412 16.87 -9.81 26.09
C GLU A 412 16.84 -9.21 27.50
N GLN A 413 16.06 -8.13 27.71
CA GLN A 413 15.92 -7.40 28.97
C GLN A 413 14.42 -7.22 29.33
N PRO A 414 13.65 -8.30 29.54
CA PRO A 414 12.18 -8.21 29.73
C PRO A 414 11.78 -7.39 30.97
N GLU A 415 12.60 -7.38 32.01
CA GLU A 415 12.38 -6.57 33.21
C GLU A 415 12.44 -5.06 32.90
N ARG A 416 13.32 -4.67 31.98
CA ARG A 416 13.43 -3.28 31.51
C ARG A 416 12.19 -2.87 30.73
N ALA A 417 11.72 -3.71 29.80
CA ALA A 417 10.50 -3.49 29.07
C ALA A 417 9.31 -3.32 30.00
N ALA A 418 9.15 -4.24 30.97
CA ALA A 418 8.09 -4.17 31.98
C ALA A 418 8.15 -2.92 32.84
N ALA A 419 9.34 -2.51 33.28
CA ALA A 419 9.52 -1.28 34.04
C ALA A 419 9.15 -0.02 33.28
N GLN A 420 9.44 0.06 31.96
CA GLN A 420 9.03 1.19 31.13
C GLN A 420 7.51 1.19 30.94
N LEU A 421 6.89 0.06 30.68
CA LEU A 421 5.44 -0.06 30.55
C LEU A 421 4.73 0.36 31.86
N GLN A 422 5.23 -0.10 33.01
CA GLN A 422 4.67 0.32 34.32
C GLN A 422 4.71 1.84 34.50
N ARG A 423 5.81 2.50 34.09
CA ARG A 423 5.88 3.97 34.13
C ARG A 423 4.86 4.66 33.21
N LEU A 424 4.55 4.05 32.06
CA LEU A 424 3.56 4.57 31.14
C LEU A 424 2.14 4.45 31.69
N VAL A 425 1.79 3.36 32.36
CA VAL A 425 0.41 3.10 32.83
C VAL A 425 0.14 3.60 34.25
N ALA A 426 1.16 3.91 35.05
CA ALA A 426 1.00 4.30 36.45
C ALA A 426 0.11 5.53 36.59
N GLY A 427 -1.06 5.40 37.30
CA GLY A 427 -1.98 6.49 37.52
C GLY A 427 -2.73 7.00 36.29
N VAL A 428 -2.77 6.21 35.20
CA VAL A 428 -3.66 6.43 34.07
C VAL A 428 -4.92 5.60 34.31
N GLY A 429 -6.04 6.26 34.56
CA GLY A 429 -7.33 5.62 34.87
C GLY A 429 -8.27 6.60 35.48
#